data_851ed9d0136195ee2664a5bedfce8786
#
_entry.id   851ed9d0136195ee2664a5bedfce8786
#
_cell.length_a   1.000
_cell.length_b   1.000
_cell.length_c   1.000
_cell.angle_alpha   90.00
_cell.angle_beta   90.00
_cell.angle_gamma   90.00
#
_symmetry.space_group_name_H-M   'P 1'
#
loop_
_entity.id
_entity.type
_entity.pdbx_description
1 polymer ?
#
loop_
_entity_poly.entity_id
_entity_poly.type
_entity_poly.pdbx_seq_one_letter_code
_entity_poly.pdbx_strand_id
1 'polypeptide(L)' 'DDENRGIQVYIGNETPVKSMKDCAVVTATYEVEEGVYGKIGIIGPKRMDYEKVVHTLQSLMQQLDDIFKNKT' A
#
# COMPACT_ATOMS: atom_id res chain seq x y z
N ASP A 1 10.74 -10.30 -5.06
CA ASP A 1 9.89 -10.65 -6.17
C ASP A 1 9.14 -9.43 -6.68
N ASP A 2 9.24 -9.20 -7.97
CA ASP A 2 8.65 -8.00 -8.57
C ASP A 2 7.13 -7.96 -8.40
N GLU A 3 6.48 -9.11 -8.30
CA GLU A 3 5.04 -9.16 -8.13
C GLU A 3 4.59 -8.59 -6.78
N ASN A 4 5.48 -8.53 -5.82
CA ASN A 4 5.16 -8.02 -4.49
C ASN A 4 5.44 -6.53 -4.34
N ARG A 5 5.95 -5.91 -5.39
CA ARG A 5 6.21 -4.47 -5.37
C ARG A 5 5.02 -3.73 -5.95
N GLY A 6 4.86 -2.49 -5.52
CA GLY A 6 3.83 -1.64 -6.05
C GLY A 6 2.57 -1.67 -5.24
N ILE A 7 1.50 -1.23 -5.85
CA ILE A 7 0.24 -1.01 -5.16
C ILE A 7 -0.75 -2.10 -5.52
N GLN A 8 -1.39 -2.65 -4.50
CA GLN A 8 -2.39 -3.70 -4.67
C GLN A 8 -3.68 -3.28 -3.98
N VAL A 9 -4.81 -3.67 -4.57
CA VAL A 9 -6.12 -3.34 -4.05
C VAL A 9 -6.89 -4.63 -3.76
N TYR A 10 -7.37 -4.76 -2.55
CA TYR A 10 -8.20 -5.89 -2.13
C TYR A 10 -9.56 -5.37 -1.74
N ILE A 11 -10.61 -5.88 -2.37
CA ILE A 11 -11.97 -5.39 -2.15
C ILE A 11 -12.86 -6.50 -1.61
N GLY A 12 -13.53 -6.21 -0.50
CA GLY A 12 -14.60 -7.04 0.01
C GLY A 12 -14.20 -8.49 0.22
N ASN A 13 -14.80 -9.35 -0.57
CA ASN A 13 -14.65 -10.80 -0.40
C ASN A 13 -13.25 -11.31 -0.67
N GLU A 14 -12.39 -10.47 -1.21
CA GLU A 14 -11.03 -10.88 -1.50
C GLU A 14 -10.10 -10.76 -0.30
N THR A 15 -10.59 -10.16 0.78
CA THR A 15 -9.79 -10.06 1.99
C THR A 15 -9.88 -11.35 2.78
N PRO A 16 -8.79 -11.75 3.45
CA PRO A 16 -8.82 -12.96 4.27
C PRO A 16 -9.58 -12.80 5.59
N VAL A 17 -9.94 -11.58 5.95
CA VAL A 17 -10.60 -11.30 7.22
C VAL A 17 -12.08 -11.07 6.97
N LYS A 18 -12.93 -11.94 7.53
CA LYS A 18 -14.37 -11.85 7.32
C LYS A 18 -14.98 -10.53 7.76
N SER A 19 -14.45 -9.95 8.81
CA SER A 19 -14.98 -8.70 9.34
C SER A 19 -14.75 -7.53 8.39
N MET A 20 -13.94 -7.72 7.35
CA MET A 20 -13.61 -6.67 6.40
C MET A 20 -14.34 -6.82 5.08
N LYS A 21 -15.40 -7.62 5.02
CA LYS A 21 -16.10 -7.86 3.75
C LYS A 21 -16.72 -6.60 3.14
N ASP A 22 -17.00 -5.60 3.96
CA ASP A 22 -17.57 -4.34 3.49
C ASP A 22 -16.52 -3.24 3.35
N CYS A 23 -15.27 -3.62 3.46
CA CYS A 23 -14.16 -2.69 3.38
C CYS A 23 -13.26 -3.03 2.21
N ALA A 24 -12.40 -2.09 1.87
CA ALA A 24 -11.34 -2.34 0.89
C ALA A 24 -10.01 -2.01 1.54
N VAL A 25 -8.98 -2.71 1.10
CA VAL A 25 -7.62 -2.49 1.58
C VAL A 25 -6.74 -2.18 0.39
N VAL A 26 -6.04 -1.07 0.45
CA VAL A 26 -5.07 -0.71 -0.58
C VAL A 26 -3.69 -0.76 0.06
N THR A 27 -2.82 -1.59 -0.47
CA THR A 27 -1.48 -1.76 0.09
C THR A 27 -0.43 -1.32 -0.91
N ALA A 28 0.69 -0.86 -0.39
CA ALA A 28 1.84 -0.52 -1.20
C ALA A 28 3.08 -1.16 -0.59
N THR A 29 3.87 -1.79 -1.44
CA THR A 29 5.12 -2.41 -1.02
C THR A 29 6.26 -1.53 -1.51
N TYR A 30 7.21 -1.25 -0.63
CA TYR A 30 8.36 -0.42 -0.99
C TYR A 30 9.64 -1.08 -0.52
N GLU A 31 10.72 -0.74 -1.19
CA GLU A 31 12.02 -1.29 -0.85
C GLU A 31 12.76 -0.29 0.04
N VAL A 32 13.05 -0.69 1.26
CA VAL A 32 13.74 0.14 2.24
C VAL A 32 15.23 0.20 1.89
N GLU A 33 15.79 -0.96 1.64
CA GLU A 33 17.15 -1.10 1.14
C GLU A 33 17.20 -2.43 0.40
N GLU A 34 18.28 -2.68 -0.27
CA GLU A 34 18.38 -3.87 -1.14
C GLU A 34 17.96 -5.14 -0.40
N GLY A 35 16.91 -5.77 -0.90
CA GLY A 35 16.42 -7.01 -0.34
C GLY A 35 15.50 -6.86 0.86
N VAL A 36 15.29 -5.65 1.35
CA VAL A 36 14.45 -5.39 2.51
C VAL A 36 13.24 -4.57 2.10
N TYR A 37 12.04 -5.10 2.38
CA TYR A 37 10.80 -4.48 1.93
C TYR A 37 9.91 -4.12 3.11
N GLY A 38 9.18 -3.03 2.95
CA GLY A 38 8.14 -2.63 3.88
C GLY A 38 6.80 -2.58 3.17
N LYS A 39 5.74 -2.54 3.94
CA LYS A 39 4.39 -2.49 3.37
C LYS A 39 3.54 -1.50 4.16
N ILE A 40 2.78 -0.69 3.44
CA ILE A 40 1.83 0.27 4.00
C ILE A 40 0.45 -0.10 3.49
N GLY A 41 -0.55 -0.02 4.36
CA GLY A 41 -1.92 -0.29 3.96
C GLY A 41 -2.87 0.80 4.40
N ILE A 42 -3.89 1.03 3.60
CA ILE A 42 -4.99 1.92 3.92
C ILE A 42 -6.27 1.10 3.87
N ILE A 43 -7.05 1.14 4.93
CA ILE A 43 -8.31 0.43 5.00
C ILE A 43 -9.43 1.45 4.99
N GLY A 44 -10.42 1.23 4.15
CA GLY A 44 -11.56 2.12 4.07
C GLY A 44 -12.78 1.43 3.50
N PRO A 45 -13.88 2.17 3.32
CA PRO A 45 -15.09 1.58 2.75
C PRO A 45 -14.88 1.23 1.28
N LYS A 46 -15.67 0.28 0.79
CA LYS A 46 -15.59 -0.12 -0.61
C LYS A 46 -15.79 1.04 -1.58
N ARG A 47 -16.50 2.08 -1.14
CA ARG A 47 -16.82 3.23 -1.98
C ARG A 47 -15.79 4.35 -1.92
N MET A 48 -14.64 4.11 -1.32
CA MET A 48 -13.65 5.16 -1.25
C MET A 48 -13.11 5.48 -2.64
N ASP A 49 -12.55 6.67 -2.76
CA ASP A 49 -11.94 7.12 -4.01
C ASP A 49 -10.57 6.49 -4.15
N TYR A 50 -10.51 5.39 -4.89
CA TYR A 50 -9.27 4.60 -5.03
C TYR A 50 -8.17 5.39 -5.72
N GLU A 51 -8.52 6.22 -6.68
CA GLU A 51 -7.53 7.03 -7.37
C GLU A 51 -6.82 7.95 -6.39
N LYS A 52 -7.59 8.58 -5.51
CA LYS A 52 -7.04 9.47 -4.51
C LYS A 52 -6.19 8.71 -3.50
N VAL A 53 -6.65 7.53 -3.09
CA VAL A 53 -5.93 6.69 -2.13
C VAL A 53 -4.61 6.21 -2.72
N VAL A 54 -4.64 5.75 -3.96
CA VAL A 54 -3.43 5.32 -4.65
C VAL A 54 -2.44 6.47 -4.78
N HIS A 55 -2.93 7.63 -5.13
CA HIS A 55 -2.07 8.82 -5.25
C HIS A 55 -1.44 9.18 -3.90
N THR A 56 -2.23 9.08 -2.83
CA THR A 56 -1.72 9.34 -1.49
C THR A 56 -0.60 8.35 -1.12
N LEU A 57 -0.82 7.06 -1.43
CA LEU A 57 0.19 6.04 -1.16
C LEU A 57 1.46 6.30 -1.95
N GLN A 58 1.33 6.67 -3.21
CA GLN A 58 2.48 6.98 -4.04
C GLN A 58 3.29 8.14 -3.45
N SER A 59 2.59 9.15 -2.95
CA SER A 59 3.22 10.30 -2.32
C SER A 59 3.97 9.89 -1.06
N LEU A 60 3.35 9.05 -0.24
CA LEU A 60 3.99 8.55 0.97
C LEU A 60 5.22 7.72 0.64
N MET A 61 5.12 6.87 -0.37
CA MET A 61 6.26 6.06 -0.78
C MET A 61 7.42 6.93 -1.25
N GLN A 62 7.12 8.01 -1.95
CA GLN A 62 8.14 8.94 -2.40
C GLN A 62 8.85 9.59 -1.21
N GLN A 63 8.07 10.00 -0.21
CA GLN A 63 8.62 10.60 0.99
C GLN A 63 9.50 9.63 1.76
N LEU A 64 9.06 8.38 1.86
CA LEU A 64 9.86 7.36 2.54
C LEU A 64 11.16 7.08 1.79
N ASP A 65 11.09 7.04 0.47
CA ASP A 65 12.27 6.83 -0.36
C ASP A 65 13.29 7.94 -0.12
N ASP A 66 12.81 9.18 -0.06
CA ASP A 66 13.68 10.33 0.20
C ASP A 66 14.33 10.24 1.56
N ILE A 67 13.55 9.83 2.58
CA ILE A 67 14.06 9.68 3.94
C ILE A 67 15.16 8.63 4.00
N PHE A 68 14.92 7.48 3.40
CA PHE A 68 15.88 6.38 3.46
C PHE A 68 17.14 6.69 2.66
N LYS A 69 16.99 7.38 1.55
CA LYS A 69 18.16 7.77 0.76
C LYS A 69 19.03 8.79 1.46
N ASN A 70 18.42 9.65 2.24
CA ASN A 70 19.15 10.72 2.93
C ASN A 70 19.82 10.24 4.22
N LYS A 71 19.61 8.99 4.59
CA LYS A 71 20.20 8.45 5.81
C LYS A 71 21.66 8.06 5.66
N THR A 72 22.11 7.92 4.45
CA THR A 72 23.50 7.54 4.21
C THR A 72 24.45 8.76 4.02
#